data_ddc377b87c7d3e0921e4324b46f5ff2b
#
_entry.id   ddc377b87c7d3e0921e4324b46f5ff2b
#
_cell.length_a   1.000
_cell.length_b   1.000
_cell.length_c   1.000
_cell.angle_alpha   90.00
_cell.angle_beta   90.00
_cell.angle_gamma   90.00
#
_symmetry.space_group_name_H-M   'P 1'
#
loop_
_entity.id
_entity.type
_entity.pdbx_description
1 polymer ?
#
loop_
_entity_poly.entity_id
_entity_poly.type
_entity_poly.pdbx_seq_one_letter_code
_entity_poly.pdbx_strand_id
1 'polypeptide(L)'
;MASEKNWVFWTSGAHIVSGFEQCATDGFVGVDADGIVYFFDNNQNVFASAHASDIEGTIGGWRGTWLTIDDKRYALEFVPLVDKIAPRLLIGAISNVFMQELHHGDQEKVPRELLEDFKIAFENAKYRR
;
A
#
# COMPACT_ATOMS: atom_id res chain seq x y z
N MET A 1 -6.86 -13.53 -10.07
CA MET A 1 -6.49 -13.52 -8.66
C MET A 1 -5.17 -12.81 -8.46
N ALA A 2 -5.09 -12.02 -7.40
CA ALA A 2 -3.85 -11.27 -7.15
C ALA A 2 -2.66 -12.20 -6.99
N SER A 3 -2.86 -13.38 -6.42
CA SER A 3 -1.78 -14.31 -6.17
C SER A 3 -1.17 -14.90 -7.44
N GLU A 4 -1.83 -14.72 -8.57
CA GLU A 4 -1.35 -15.29 -9.83
C GLU A 4 -0.52 -14.32 -10.66
N LYS A 5 -0.41 -13.09 -10.21
CA LYS A 5 0.38 -12.11 -10.93
C LYS A 5 1.82 -12.10 -10.44
N ASN A 6 2.71 -11.69 -11.32
CA ASN A 6 4.10 -11.47 -10.93
C ASN A 6 4.22 -10.10 -10.30
N TRP A 7 4.17 -10.06 -9.00
CA TRP A 7 4.24 -8.79 -8.27
C TRP A 7 5.69 -8.41 -8.05
N VAL A 8 6.05 -7.18 -8.42
CA VAL A 8 7.36 -6.63 -8.05
C VAL A 8 7.25 -5.86 -6.74
N PHE A 9 6.04 -5.48 -6.37
CA PHE A 9 5.77 -4.85 -5.08
C PHE A 9 4.36 -5.22 -4.68
N TRP A 10 4.18 -5.56 -3.41
CA TRP A 10 2.86 -5.89 -2.88
C TRP A 10 2.87 -5.66 -1.39
N THR A 11 1.86 -4.96 -0.90
CA THR A 11 1.73 -4.80 0.55
C THR A 11 0.28 -4.59 0.93
N SER A 12 -0.03 -4.96 2.17
CA SER A 12 -1.30 -4.64 2.79
C SER A 12 -1.13 -3.40 3.66
N GLY A 13 -2.18 -3.06 4.41
CA GLY A 13 -2.10 -1.94 5.35
C GLY A 13 -2.12 -0.58 4.69
N ALA A 14 -2.74 -0.49 3.52
CA ALA A 14 -2.81 0.77 2.80
C ALA A 14 -4.10 1.51 3.15
N HIS A 15 -3.95 2.75 3.58
CA HIS A 15 -5.08 3.66 3.80
C HIS A 15 -5.15 4.57 2.59
N ILE A 16 -6.21 4.49 1.84
CA ILE A 16 -6.35 5.19 0.57
C ILE A 16 -7.63 6.00 0.60
N VAL A 17 -7.51 7.30 0.36
CA VAL A 17 -8.67 8.18 0.36
C VAL A 17 -8.66 9.04 -0.90
N SER A 18 -9.83 9.47 -1.30
CA SER A 18 -9.98 10.41 -2.41
C SER A 18 -10.94 11.49 -1.97
N GLY A 19 -10.41 12.67 -1.65
CA GLY A 19 -11.23 13.72 -1.07
C GLY A 19 -11.78 13.28 0.27
N PHE A 20 -13.10 13.24 0.39
CA PHE A 20 -13.74 12.77 1.61
C PHE A 20 -14.08 11.29 1.59
N GLU A 21 -13.83 10.63 0.48
CA GLU A 21 -14.18 9.23 0.33
C GLU A 21 -13.04 8.36 0.84
N GLN A 22 -13.34 7.44 1.75
CA GLN A 22 -12.36 6.46 2.22
C GLN A 22 -12.47 5.23 1.36
N CYS A 23 -11.56 5.13 0.38
CA CYS A 23 -11.59 4.02 -0.57
C CYS A 23 -11.14 2.72 0.07
N ALA A 24 -10.17 2.80 0.97
CA ALA A 24 -9.68 1.63 1.70
C ALA A 24 -9.06 2.09 3.00
N THR A 25 -9.39 1.40 4.09
CA THR A 25 -8.78 1.68 5.40
C THR A 25 -7.69 0.67 5.70
N ASP A 26 -7.78 -0.51 5.11
CA ASP A 26 -6.79 -1.57 5.27
C ASP A 26 -6.70 -2.30 3.95
N GLY A 27 -6.41 -1.54 2.91
CA GLY A 27 -6.37 -2.09 1.58
C GLY A 27 -5.00 -2.58 1.19
N PHE A 28 -4.81 -2.72 -0.11
CA PHE A 28 -3.57 -3.28 -0.64
C PHE A 28 -3.11 -2.46 -1.83
N VAL A 29 -1.81 -2.45 -2.03
CA VAL A 29 -1.20 -1.80 -3.18
C VAL A 29 -0.26 -2.80 -3.83
N GLY A 30 -0.33 -2.91 -5.14
CA GLY A 30 0.56 -3.79 -5.88
C GLY A 30 1.06 -3.15 -7.15
N VAL A 31 2.26 -3.55 -7.56
CA VAL A 31 2.84 -3.17 -8.85
C VAL A 31 3.28 -4.46 -9.50
N ASP A 32 2.77 -4.76 -10.69
CA ASP A 32 3.12 -6.03 -11.33
C ASP A 32 4.30 -5.85 -12.28
N ALA A 33 4.71 -6.97 -12.88
CA ALA A 33 5.88 -6.98 -13.74
C ALA A 33 5.65 -6.21 -15.03
N ASP A 34 4.42 -5.94 -15.38
CA ASP A 34 4.09 -5.16 -16.58
C ASP A 34 4.05 -3.66 -16.30
N GLY A 35 4.30 -3.26 -15.07
CA GLY A 35 4.33 -1.85 -14.71
C GLY A 35 2.97 -1.28 -14.34
N ILE A 36 1.99 -2.12 -14.08
CA ILE A 36 0.66 -1.64 -13.73
C ILE A 36 0.54 -1.56 -12.22
N VAL A 37 0.05 -0.44 -11.74
CA VAL A 37 -0.18 -0.18 -10.33
C VAL A 37 -1.65 -0.48 -10.03
N TYR A 38 -1.90 -1.19 -8.93
CA TYR A 38 -3.24 -1.56 -8.53
C TYR A 38 -3.50 -1.08 -7.11
N PHE A 39 -4.68 -0.52 -6.89
CA PHE A 39 -5.19 -0.22 -5.56
C PHE A 39 -6.36 -1.16 -5.29
N PHE A 40 -6.30 -1.84 -4.15
CA PHE A 40 -7.33 -2.79 -3.74
C PHE A 40 -8.00 -2.30 -2.47
N ASP A 41 -9.30 -2.58 -2.37
CA ASP A 41 -10.02 -2.26 -1.14
C ASP A 41 -9.74 -3.33 -0.08
N ASN A 42 -10.42 -3.21 1.06
CA ASN A 42 -10.18 -4.13 2.19
C ASN A 42 -10.51 -5.58 1.84
N ASN A 43 -11.31 -5.80 0.81
CA ASN A 43 -11.70 -7.14 0.38
C ASN A 43 -10.89 -7.62 -0.82
N GLN A 44 -9.81 -6.91 -1.14
CA GLN A 44 -8.92 -7.25 -2.26
C GLN A 44 -9.59 -7.12 -3.62
N ASN A 45 -10.54 -6.21 -3.73
CA ASN A 45 -11.12 -5.87 -5.02
C ASN A 45 -10.43 -4.63 -5.57
N VAL A 46 -10.01 -4.69 -6.83
CA VAL A 46 -9.36 -3.56 -7.47
C VAL A 46 -10.36 -2.43 -7.66
N PHE A 47 -10.04 -1.24 -7.19
CA PHE A 47 -10.90 -0.08 -7.46
C PHE A 47 -10.18 0.98 -8.28
N ALA A 48 -8.87 0.83 -8.50
CA ALA A 48 -8.13 1.74 -9.38
C ALA A 48 -6.90 1.02 -9.88
N SER A 49 -6.58 1.21 -11.16
CA SER A 49 -5.36 0.65 -11.72
C SER A 49 -4.99 1.42 -12.99
N ALA A 50 -3.70 1.51 -13.24
CA ALA A 50 -3.18 2.13 -14.45
C ALA A 50 -1.71 1.81 -14.55
N HIS A 51 -1.17 1.92 -15.77
CA HIS A 51 0.27 1.81 -15.94
C HIS A 51 0.95 3.00 -15.25
N ALA A 52 2.09 2.75 -14.63
CA ALA A 52 2.76 3.80 -13.86
C ALA A 52 3.06 5.04 -14.67
N SER A 53 3.34 4.89 -15.96
CA SER A 53 3.62 6.05 -16.81
C SER A 53 2.40 6.93 -17.04
N ASP A 54 1.21 6.42 -16.77
CA ASP A 54 -0.03 7.17 -16.92
C ASP A 54 -0.52 7.77 -15.61
N ILE A 55 0.25 7.60 -14.55
CA ILE A 55 -0.13 8.07 -13.21
C ILE A 55 0.72 9.28 -12.86
N GLU A 56 0.06 10.34 -12.43
CA GLU A 56 0.76 11.53 -11.96
C GLU A 56 0.70 11.56 -10.44
N GLY A 57 1.74 12.11 -9.83
CA GLY A 57 1.72 12.27 -8.40
C GLY A 57 3.09 12.29 -7.78
N THR A 58 3.10 12.19 -6.46
CA THR A 58 4.30 12.24 -5.65
C THR A 58 4.26 11.13 -4.62
N ILE A 59 5.36 10.41 -4.47
CA ILE A 59 5.47 9.38 -3.45
C ILE A 59 6.51 9.85 -2.44
N GLY A 60 6.07 10.00 -1.19
CA GLY A 60 6.97 10.39 -0.13
C GLY A 60 7.40 11.85 -0.15
N GLY A 61 6.63 12.71 -0.81
CA GLY A 61 6.92 14.13 -0.81
C GLY A 61 6.57 14.76 0.53
N TRP A 62 6.93 16.03 0.71
CA TRP A 62 6.68 16.67 1.99
C TRP A 62 5.20 16.88 2.28
N ARG A 63 4.36 16.80 1.25
CA ARG A 63 2.91 16.82 1.42
C ARG A 63 2.32 15.42 1.42
N GLY A 64 3.18 14.40 1.53
CA GLY A 64 2.75 13.02 1.57
C GLY A 64 2.75 12.38 0.20
N THR A 65 2.02 11.29 0.08
CA THR A 65 1.94 10.51 -1.14
C THR A 65 0.55 10.69 -1.74
N TRP A 66 0.50 11.10 -2.99
CA TRP A 66 -0.76 11.17 -3.71
C TRP A 66 -0.52 10.79 -5.16
N LEU A 67 -1.48 10.11 -5.74
CA LEU A 67 -1.41 9.64 -7.11
C LEU A 67 -2.75 9.89 -7.79
N THR A 68 -2.68 10.30 -9.05
CA THR A 68 -3.88 10.55 -9.85
C THR A 68 -4.02 9.43 -10.87
N ILE A 69 -5.11 8.69 -10.78
CA ILE A 69 -5.43 7.59 -11.68
C ILE A 69 -6.80 7.89 -12.29
N ASP A 70 -6.87 7.95 -13.63
CA ASP A 70 -8.12 8.22 -14.34
C ASP A 70 -8.79 9.50 -13.84
N ASP A 71 -7.99 10.55 -13.69
CA ASP A 71 -8.45 11.88 -13.28
C ASP A 71 -8.95 11.96 -11.86
N LYS A 72 -8.74 10.92 -11.07
CA LYS A 72 -9.12 10.92 -9.66
C LYS A 72 -7.87 10.86 -8.81
N ARG A 73 -7.78 11.77 -7.84
CA ARG A 73 -6.60 11.85 -6.98
C ARG A 73 -6.82 11.01 -5.72
N TYR A 74 -5.84 10.16 -5.44
CA TYR A 74 -5.84 9.32 -4.25
C TYR A 74 -4.68 9.70 -3.35
N ALA A 75 -4.95 9.86 -2.07
CA ALA A 75 -3.92 10.01 -1.06
C ALA A 75 -3.68 8.65 -0.44
N LEU A 76 -2.42 8.29 -0.30
CA LEU A 76 -2.04 6.94 0.12
C LEU A 76 -1.12 7.02 1.32
N GLU A 77 -1.40 6.19 2.31
CA GLU A 77 -0.57 6.10 3.50
C GLU A 77 -0.48 4.64 3.92
N PHE A 78 0.73 4.19 4.22
CA PHE A 78 0.91 2.85 4.78
C PHE A 78 0.88 2.96 6.29
N VAL A 79 -0.06 2.24 6.90
CA VAL A 79 -0.29 2.32 8.33
C VAL A 79 0.30 1.09 8.99
N PRO A 80 1.13 1.26 10.02
CA PRO A 80 1.68 0.11 10.73
C PRO A 80 0.56 -0.72 11.34
N LEU A 81 0.67 -2.02 11.20
CA LEU A 81 -0.34 -2.90 11.77
C LEU A 81 -0.44 -2.70 13.28
N VAL A 82 0.68 -2.46 13.92
CA VAL A 82 0.72 -2.22 15.37
C VAL A 82 -0.15 -1.03 15.74
N ASP A 83 -0.04 0.06 14.99
CA ASP A 83 -0.80 1.27 15.29
C ASP A 83 -2.30 1.05 15.15
N LYS A 84 -2.69 0.19 14.21
CA LYS A 84 -4.10 -0.05 13.98
C LYS A 84 -4.75 -0.82 15.11
N ILE A 85 -4.07 -1.80 15.66
CA ILE A 85 -4.66 -2.70 16.62
C ILE A 85 -4.18 -2.47 18.04
N ALA A 86 -3.17 -1.63 18.24
CA ALA A 86 -2.64 -1.37 19.57
C ALA A 86 -3.72 -0.95 20.57
N PRO A 87 -4.64 -0.05 20.20
CA PRO A 87 -5.68 0.33 21.17
C PRO A 87 -6.52 -0.84 21.63
N ARG A 88 -6.63 -1.88 20.83
CA ARG A 88 -7.39 -3.07 21.20
C ARG A 88 -6.55 -4.08 21.95
N LEU A 89 -5.24 -3.98 21.82
CA LEU A 89 -4.32 -4.95 22.36
C LEU A 89 -3.47 -4.36 23.48
N LEU A 90 -4.08 -3.53 24.30
CA LEU A 90 -3.37 -2.98 25.45
C LEU A 90 -3.15 -4.00 26.54
N ILE A 91 -3.34 -5.26 26.23
CA ILE A 91 -3.15 -6.36 27.16
C ILE A 91 -1.80 -6.98 26.85
N GLY A 92 -0.90 -6.94 27.82
CA GLY A 92 0.50 -7.28 27.58
C GLY A 92 0.72 -8.68 27.01
N ALA A 93 0.01 -9.66 27.51
CA ALA A 93 0.21 -11.04 27.07
C ALA A 93 -0.11 -11.20 25.58
N ILE A 94 -1.17 -10.54 25.13
CA ILE A 94 -1.57 -10.61 23.75
C ILE A 94 -0.56 -9.89 22.87
N SER A 95 0.03 -8.83 23.40
CA SER A 95 1.03 -8.08 22.65
C SER A 95 2.22 -8.94 22.29
N ASN A 96 2.66 -9.81 23.18
CA ASN A 96 3.81 -10.66 22.90
C ASN A 96 3.52 -11.61 21.77
N VAL A 97 2.37 -12.25 21.77
CA VAL A 97 1.98 -13.16 20.72
C VAL A 97 1.90 -12.40 19.39
N PHE A 98 1.30 -11.23 19.44
CA PHE A 98 1.14 -10.41 18.25
C PHE A 98 2.48 -10.00 17.68
N MET A 99 3.42 -9.63 18.54
CA MET A 99 4.74 -9.24 18.07
C MET A 99 5.47 -10.40 17.43
N GLN A 100 5.26 -11.61 17.92
CA GLN A 100 5.85 -12.77 17.28
C GLN A 100 5.28 -13.00 15.90
N GLU A 101 3.98 -12.79 15.74
CA GLU A 101 3.36 -12.90 14.44
C GLU A 101 3.97 -11.89 13.47
N LEU A 102 4.18 -10.68 13.92
CA LEU A 102 4.78 -9.66 13.09
C LEU A 102 6.18 -10.04 12.65
N HIS A 103 6.92 -10.75 13.50
CA HIS A 103 8.29 -11.11 13.18
C HIS A 103 8.39 -12.32 12.27
N HIS A 104 7.30 -13.00 12.03
CA HIS A 104 7.32 -14.15 11.15
C HIS A 104 7.16 -13.80 9.68
N GLY A 105 6.50 -12.71 9.39
CA GLY A 105 6.27 -12.32 8.02
C GLY A 105 7.42 -11.52 7.45
N ASP A 106 7.45 -11.43 6.15
CA ASP A 106 8.41 -10.57 5.48
C ASP A 106 7.92 -9.14 5.40
N GLN A 107 6.78 -8.86 6.02
CA GLN A 107 6.13 -7.57 5.92
C GLN A 107 6.33 -6.71 7.15
N GLU A 108 7.36 -6.99 7.94
CA GLU A 108 7.65 -6.15 9.10
C GLU A 108 8.27 -4.84 8.74
N LYS A 109 8.38 -4.54 7.49
CA LYS A 109 8.95 -3.27 7.09
C LYS A 109 8.11 -2.14 7.65
N VAL A 110 8.80 -1.15 8.20
CA VAL A 110 8.10 0.02 8.70
C VAL A 110 7.53 0.80 7.52
N PRO A 111 6.50 1.63 7.75
CA PRO A 111 5.86 2.35 6.66
C PRO A 111 6.80 3.16 5.79
N ARG A 112 7.85 3.69 6.36
CA ARG A 112 8.81 4.47 5.58
C ARG A 112 9.55 3.57 4.59
N GLU A 113 9.90 2.36 4.98
CA GLU A 113 10.56 1.42 4.09
C GLU A 113 9.62 0.94 3.00
N LEU A 114 8.37 0.70 3.35
CA LEU A 114 7.36 0.33 2.36
C LEU A 114 7.17 1.43 1.33
N LEU A 115 7.16 2.67 1.79
CA LEU A 115 6.99 3.80 0.91
C LEU A 115 8.18 3.92 -0.04
N GLU A 116 9.40 3.70 0.46
CA GLU A 116 10.58 3.71 -0.37
C GLU A 116 10.53 2.59 -1.40
N ASP A 117 10.16 1.39 -0.99
CA ASP A 117 10.07 0.26 -1.90
C ASP A 117 9.02 0.51 -2.96
N PHE A 118 7.89 1.09 -2.58
CA PHE A 118 6.85 1.42 -3.52
C PHE A 118 7.33 2.47 -4.52
N LYS A 119 8.04 3.48 -4.02
CA LYS A 119 8.57 4.53 -4.90
C LYS A 119 9.51 3.94 -5.93
N ILE A 120 10.40 3.05 -5.51
CA ILE A 120 11.34 2.42 -6.42
C ILE A 120 10.60 1.58 -7.46
N ALA A 121 9.64 0.78 -7.00
CA ALA A 121 8.86 -0.06 -7.91
C ALA A 121 8.09 0.80 -8.91
N PHE A 122 7.51 1.90 -8.42
CA PHE A 122 6.74 2.80 -9.27
C PHE A 122 7.61 3.47 -10.32
N GLU A 123 8.78 3.97 -9.90
CA GLU A 123 9.68 4.63 -10.85
C GLU A 123 10.16 3.66 -11.91
N ASN A 124 10.50 2.44 -11.49
CA ASN A 124 10.95 1.43 -12.46
C ASN A 124 9.82 1.01 -13.39
N ALA A 125 8.61 0.97 -12.87
CA ALA A 125 7.45 0.55 -13.66
C ALA A 125 7.16 1.49 -14.81
N LYS A 126 7.52 2.76 -14.67
CA LYS A 126 7.27 3.74 -15.72
C LYS A 126 7.95 3.37 -17.03
N TYR A 127 9.00 2.61 -16.97
CA TYR A 127 9.79 2.25 -18.14
C TYR A 127 9.48 0.86 -18.67
N ARG A 128 8.42 0.23 -18.19
CA ARG A 128 8.07 -1.13 -18.58
C ARG A 128 6.89 -1.15 -19.54
N ARG A 129 7.13 -0.65 -20.72
CA ARG A 129 6.10 -0.70 -21.74
C ARG A 129 6.48 -1.59 -22.89
#